data_96d3d91c5c3879369be79b5ddbdc3709
#
_entry.id   96d3d91c5c3879369be79b5ddbdc3709
#
_cell.length_a   1.000
_cell.length_b   1.000
_cell.length_c   1.000
_cell.angle_alpha   90.00
_cell.angle_beta   90.00
_cell.angle_gamma   90.00
#
_symmetry.space_group_name_H-M   'P 1'
#
loop_
_entity.id
_entity.type
_entity.pdbx_description
1 polymer ?
#
loop_
_entity_poly.entity_id
_entity_poly.type
_entity_poly.pdbx_seq_one_letter_code
_entity_poly.pdbx_strand_id
1 'polypeptide(L)'
;MTTTTITTYIFTRIKDNGLDLLKTTALAVGVFITFLIMIKTVVKKVRERIQQNSLQEDVYSKKVANLAGSMLYILLMIFNILAVFQVIGFDVALIMGGISISIGFAMDTTIGNMLAGIMIMTNHKVKLGDLVQFMGSLNMMGTIEEINVRYTIVRTFDKRRTIIPNTIVASTPIKTFKSETLIRGNVKLRLPRHIDTDQIKSLLIQILNNIKGVLHPEYTNIVISGFDSGGIVMQGFFFVNPQSKRGSIAIKKDFMINVLEQFKKYGIKIPNTHMTLTVES
;
A
#
# COMPACT_ATOMS: atom_id res chain seq x y z
N MET A 1 -8.59 2.27 46.00
CA MET A 1 -7.99 1.60 47.17
C MET A 1 -7.19 2.65 47.92
N THR A 2 -7.67 3.07 49.07
CA THR A 2 -7.12 4.20 49.81
C THR A 2 -5.79 3.80 50.52
N THR A 3 -4.89 4.75 50.69
CA THR A 3 -3.59 4.63 51.40
C THR A 3 -3.73 3.87 52.74
N THR A 4 -4.87 4.01 53.42
CA THR A 4 -5.25 3.32 54.64
C THR A 4 -5.30 1.80 54.50
N THR A 5 -5.74 1.27 53.38
CA THR A 5 -5.85 -0.19 53.14
C THR A 5 -4.48 -0.84 52.99
N ILE A 6 -3.53 -0.16 52.39
CA ILE A 6 -2.15 -0.66 52.19
C ILE A 6 -1.41 -0.67 53.54
N THR A 7 -1.56 0.39 54.32
CA THR A 7 -0.91 0.53 55.64
C THR A 7 -1.48 -0.53 56.61
N THR A 8 -2.77 -0.74 56.62
CA THR A 8 -3.41 -1.77 57.49
C THR A 8 -2.99 -3.19 57.09
N TYR A 9 -2.89 -3.49 55.82
CA TYR A 9 -2.43 -4.78 55.30
C TYR A 9 -0.98 -5.10 55.70
N ILE A 10 -0.08 -4.12 55.58
CA ILE A 10 1.32 -4.25 55.99
C ILE A 10 1.41 -4.46 57.48
N PHE A 11 0.66 -3.68 58.28
CA PHE A 11 0.73 -3.74 59.75
C PHE A 11 0.20 -5.05 60.33
N THR A 12 -0.87 -5.59 59.76
CA THR A 12 -1.42 -6.90 60.17
C THR A 12 -0.46 -8.04 59.85
N ARG A 13 0.21 -8.01 58.70
CA ARG A 13 1.18 -9.03 58.29
C ARG A 13 2.49 -8.97 59.08
N ILE A 14 2.92 -7.78 59.55
CA ILE A 14 4.08 -7.62 60.43
C ILE A 14 3.81 -8.24 61.79
N LYS A 15 2.58 -8.16 62.27
CA LYS A 15 2.21 -8.63 63.61
C LYS A 15 2.12 -10.15 63.67
N ASP A 16 1.70 -10.81 62.61
CA ASP A 16 1.40 -12.26 62.66
C ASP A 16 2.57 -13.15 62.21
N ASN A 17 3.50 -12.67 61.34
CA ASN A 17 4.59 -13.50 60.80
C ASN A 17 5.85 -12.71 60.45
N GLY A 18 6.54 -12.13 61.40
CA GLY A 18 7.75 -11.28 61.18
C GLY A 18 8.86 -11.97 60.35
N LEU A 19 9.05 -13.28 60.52
CA LEU A 19 10.05 -14.08 59.77
C LEU A 19 9.68 -14.23 58.29
N ASP A 20 8.40 -14.43 57.98
CA ASP A 20 7.93 -14.62 56.61
C ASP A 20 7.89 -13.28 55.85
N LEU A 21 7.67 -12.20 56.55
CA LEU A 21 7.80 -10.86 55.97
C LEU A 21 9.25 -10.53 55.57
N LEU A 22 10.21 -10.87 56.45
CA LEU A 22 11.64 -10.70 56.15
C LEU A 22 12.08 -11.53 54.92
N LYS A 23 11.61 -12.78 54.83
CA LYS A 23 11.89 -13.63 53.64
C LYS A 23 11.30 -13.05 52.38
N THR A 24 10.03 -12.63 52.41
CA THR A 24 9.34 -12.08 51.25
C THR A 24 9.97 -10.75 50.78
N THR A 25 10.35 -9.87 51.70
CA THR A 25 11.04 -8.61 51.37
C THR A 25 12.44 -8.87 50.83
N ALA A 26 13.21 -9.78 51.41
CA ALA A 26 14.53 -10.15 50.90
C ALA A 26 14.44 -10.76 49.47
N LEU A 27 13.44 -11.59 49.22
CA LEU A 27 13.19 -12.18 47.92
C LEU A 27 12.77 -11.11 46.90
N ALA A 28 11.87 -10.19 47.26
CA ALA A 28 11.47 -9.07 46.43
C ALA A 28 12.64 -8.18 46.04
N VAL A 29 13.51 -7.85 46.97
CA VAL A 29 14.73 -7.06 46.72
C VAL A 29 15.70 -7.86 45.82
N GLY A 30 15.88 -9.15 46.07
CA GLY A 30 16.69 -10.03 45.23
C GLY A 30 16.21 -10.08 43.79
N VAL A 31 14.91 -10.27 43.58
CA VAL A 31 14.26 -10.24 42.25
C VAL A 31 14.49 -8.86 41.61
N PHE A 32 14.26 -7.77 42.32
CA PHE A 32 14.43 -6.45 41.79
C PHE A 32 15.87 -6.19 41.31
N ILE A 33 16.86 -6.54 42.09
CA ILE A 33 18.27 -6.34 41.74
C ILE A 33 18.70 -7.22 40.56
N THR A 34 18.34 -8.49 40.56
CA THR A 34 18.68 -9.40 39.45
C THR A 34 18.08 -8.94 38.14
N PHE A 35 16.81 -8.52 38.13
CA PHE A 35 16.17 -7.95 36.96
C PHE A 35 16.80 -6.63 36.52
N LEU A 36 17.17 -5.74 37.45
CA LEU A 36 17.89 -4.49 37.12
C LEU A 36 19.19 -4.77 36.36
N ILE A 37 19.98 -5.74 36.84
CA ILE A 37 21.26 -6.11 36.18
C ILE A 37 20.97 -6.67 34.79
N MET A 38 19.96 -7.53 34.65
CA MET A 38 19.53 -8.11 33.40
C MET A 38 19.05 -7.03 32.42
N ILE A 39 18.21 -6.09 32.88
CA ILE A 39 17.69 -4.97 32.06
C ILE A 39 18.84 -4.12 31.53
N LYS A 40 19.78 -3.70 32.39
CA LYS A 40 20.95 -2.92 31.98
C LYS A 40 21.76 -3.66 30.91
N THR A 41 21.98 -4.96 31.08
CA THR A 41 22.74 -5.78 30.13
C THR A 41 22.03 -5.91 28.79
N VAL A 42 20.72 -6.19 28.80
CA VAL A 42 19.91 -6.30 27.59
C VAL A 42 19.85 -4.99 26.83
N VAL A 43 19.56 -3.88 27.52
CA VAL A 43 19.48 -2.55 26.90
C VAL A 43 20.83 -2.13 26.30
N LYS A 44 21.94 -2.42 27.00
CA LYS A 44 23.30 -2.16 26.48
C LYS A 44 23.55 -2.95 25.20
N LYS A 45 23.28 -4.26 25.18
CA LYS A 45 23.44 -5.09 23.99
C LYS A 45 22.58 -4.63 22.81
N VAL A 46 21.34 -4.23 23.07
CA VAL A 46 20.43 -3.71 22.01
C VAL A 46 20.98 -2.40 21.44
N ARG A 47 21.43 -1.47 22.28
CA ARG A 47 22.05 -0.21 21.82
C ARG A 47 23.29 -0.48 20.95
N GLU A 48 24.18 -1.36 21.40
CA GLU A 48 25.39 -1.74 20.65
C GLU A 48 25.05 -2.38 19.31
N ARG A 49 24.06 -3.29 19.24
CA ARG A 49 23.61 -3.92 18.00
C ARG A 49 23.03 -2.92 17.00
N ILE A 50 22.21 -1.96 17.45
CA ILE A 50 21.65 -0.92 16.57
C ILE A 50 22.78 -0.02 16.04
N GLN A 51 23.78 0.30 16.87
CA GLN A 51 24.92 1.12 16.45
C GLN A 51 25.84 0.39 15.46
N GLN A 52 26.08 -0.90 15.66
CA GLN A 52 26.94 -1.70 14.79
C GLN A 52 26.33 -1.97 13.39
N ASN A 53 25.02 -2.09 13.29
CA ASN A 53 24.32 -2.33 12.01
C ASN A 53 24.18 -1.08 11.12
N SER A 54 24.54 0.11 11.62
CA SER A 54 24.55 1.32 10.79
C SER A 54 25.90 1.40 10.05
N LEU A 55 25.84 1.22 8.72
CA LEU A 55 27.00 1.26 7.80
C LEU A 55 27.68 2.66 7.72
N GLN A 56 27.14 3.66 8.38
CA GLN A 56 27.73 4.99 8.54
C GLN A 56 27.57 5.43 10.00
N GLU A 57 28.60 6.04 10.54
CA GLU A 57 28.61 6.71 11.88
C GLU A 57 27.72 7.95 11.88
N ASP A 58 26.43 7.75 11.66
CA ASP A 58 25.48 8.84 11.50
C ASP A 58 24.91 9.23 12.90
N VAL A 59 24.92 10.50 13.18
CA VAL A 59 24.30 11.09 14.41
C VAL A 59 22.88 10.59 14.59
N TYR A 60 22.18 10.28 13.49
CA TYR A 60 20.82 9.76 13.48
C TYR A 60 20.76 8.34 14.09
N SER A 61 21.66 7.43 13.74
CA SER A 61 21.67 6.06 14.26
C SER A 61 21.94 6.00 15.77
N LYS A 62 22.82 6.88 16.29
CA LYS A 62 23.05 7.04 17.73
C LYS A 62 21.80 7.54 18.46
N LYS A 63 21.08 8.51 17.89
CA LYS A 63 19.82 9.01 18.46
C LYS A 63 18.74 7.92 18.50
N VAL A 64 18.56 7.17 17.39
CA VAL A 64 17.60 6.07 17.31
C VAL A 64 17.93 4.96 18.32
N ALA A 65 19.20 4.55 18.42
CA ALA A 65 19.65 3.55 19.40
C ALA A 65 19.37 3.99 20.84
N ASN A 66 19.62 5.25 21.15
CA ASN A 66 19.38 5.80 22.50
C ASN A 66 17.87 5.87 22.80
N LEU A 67 17.05 6.31 21.86
CA LEU A 67 15.59 6.33 22.03
C LEU A 67 15.03 4.93 22.21
N ALA A 68 15.37 3.99 21.33
CA ALA A 68 14.94 2.60 21.41
C ALA A 68 15.39 1.94 22.72
N GLY A 69 16.64 2.15 23.12
CA GLY A 69 17.16 1.66 24.38
C GLY A 69 16.45 2.25 25.59
N SER A 70 16.10 3.53 25.56
CA SER A 70 15.39 4.19 26.66
C SER A 70 13.94 3.70 26.76
N MET A 71 13.24 3.52 25.63
CA MET A 71 11.89 2.96 25.61
C MET A 71 11.88 1.53 26.14
N LEU A 72 12.83 0.69 25.69
CA LEU A 72 12.98 -0.68 26.18
C LEU A 72 13.29 -0.71 27.69
N TYR A 73 14.15 0.18 28.17
CA TYR A 73 14.46 0.30 29.59
C TYR A 73 13.20 0.62 30.42
N ILE A 74 12.42 1.61 29.99
CA ILE A 74 11.18 2.00 30.69
C ILE A 74 10.19 0.84 30.70
N LEU A 75 9.99 0.17 29.56
CA LEU A 75 9.09 -0.98 29.47
C LEU A 75 9.50 -2.10 30.43
N LEU A 76 10.79 -2.48 30.40
CA LEU A 76 11.30 -3.55 31.27
C LEU A 76 11.28 -3.15 32.76
N MET A 77 11.45 -1.87 33.07
CA MET A 77 11.31 -1.36 34.46
C MET A 77 9.86 -1.47 34.97
N ILE A 78 8.87 -1.18 34.12
CA ILE A 78 7.45 -1.39 34.49
C ILE A 78 7.20 -2.85 34.81
N PHE A 79 7.67 -3.78 33.96
CA PHE A 79 7.54 -5.22 34.22
C PHE A 79 8.26 -5.66 35.50
N ASN A 80 9.46 -5.12 35.77
CA ASN A 80 10.20 -5.40 37.02
C ASN A 80 9.42 -4.95 38.25
N ILE A 81 8.86 -3.75 38.23
CA ILE A 81 8.05 -3.22 39.35
C ILE A 81 6.83 -4.12 39.59
N LEU A 82 6.13 -4.51 38.51
CA LEU A 82 4.96 -5.41 38.61
C LEU A 82 5.35 -6.79 39.15
N ALA A 83 6.51 -7.34 38.74
CA ALA A 83 7.04 -8.58 39.28
C ALA A 83 7.30 -8.51 40.79
N VAL A 84 7.86 -7.38 41.26
CA VAL A 84 8.07 -7.13 42.69
C VAL A 84 6.73 -7.08 43.44
N PHE A 85 5.72 -6.38 42.92
CA PHE A 85 4.37 -6.35 43.52
C PHE A 85 3.77 -7.75 43.62
N GLN A 86 3.94 -8.58 42.59
CA GLN A 86 3.49 -9.99 42.61
C GLN A 86 4.14 -10.82 43.73
N VAL A 87 5.47 -10.62 43.95
CA VAL A 87 6.22 -11.32 45.02
C VAL A 87 5.73 -10.89 46.39
N ILE A 88 5.34 -9.64 46.58
CA ILE A 88 4.81 -9.09 47.86
C ILE A 88 3.36 -9.58 48.09
N GLY A 89 2.73 -10.19 47.09
CA GLY A 89 1.39 -10.78 47.21
C GLY A 89 0.26 -9.87 46.71
N PHE A 90 0.58 -8.81 45.94
CA PHE A 90 -0.44 -8.06 45.23
C PHE A 90 -0.84 -8.78 43.95
N ASP A 91 -2.13 -8.90 43.69
CA ASP A 91 -2.61 -9.42 42.43
C ASP A 91 -2.48 -8.36 41.33
N VAL A 92 -1.47 -8.54 40.47
CA VAL A 92 -1.20 -7.65 39.34
C VAL A 92 -1.89 -8.09 38.03
N ALA A 93 -2.67 -9.17 38.06
CA ALA A 93 -3.28 -9.75 36.86
C ALA A 93 -4.18 -8.74 36.13
N LEU A 94 -4.96 -7.97 36.88
CA LEU A 94 -5.84 -6.93 36.30
C LEU A 94 -5.05 -5.81 35.64
N ILE A 95 -3.94 -5.37 36.27
CA ILE A 95 -3.07 -4.33 35.73
C ILE A 95 -2.37 -4.84 34.47
N MET A 96 -1.83 -6.06 34.52
CA MET A 96 -1.18 -6.70 33.37
C MET A 96 -2.16 -6.89 32.20
N GLY A 97 -3.41 -7.28 32.48
CA GLY A 97 -4.47 -7.38 31.49
C GLY A 97 -4.74 -6.04 30.79
N GLY A 98 -4.90 -4.98 31.57
CA GLY A 98 -5.11 -3.62 31.05
C GLY A 98 -3.93 -3.13 30.19
N ILE A 99 -2.70 -3.31 30.64
CA ILE A 99 -1.49 -2.96 29.89
C ILE A 99 -1.42 -3.76 28.58
N SER A 100 -1.67 -5.06 28.63
CA SER A 100 -1.63 -5.94 27.44
C SER A 100 -2.63 -5.52 26.37
N ILE A 101 -3.87 -5.22 26.76
CA ILE A 101 -4.90 -4.71 25.85
C ILE A 101 -4.47 -3.36 25.24
N SER A 102 -3.95 -2.46 26.07
CA SER A 102 -3.51 -1.13 25.60
C SER A 102 -2.37 -1.21 24.60
N ILE A 103 -1.39 -2.09 24.83
CA ILE A 103 -0.28 -2.34 23.92
C ILE A 103 -0.81 -2.98 22.63
N GLY A 104 -1.75 -3.93 22.73
CA GLY A 104 -2.38 -4.58 21.58
C GLY A 104 -3.02 -3.55 20.65
N PHE A 105 -3.84 -2.66 21.18
CA PHE A 105 -4.45 -1.57 20.41
C PHE A 105 -3.42 -0.59 19.82
N ALA A 106 -2.40 -0.23 20.58
CA ALA A 106 -1.36 0.67 20.10
C ALA A 106 -0.55 0.07 18.94
N MET A 107 -0.42 -1.25 18.86
CA MET A 107 0.35 -1.95 17.83
C MET A 107 -0.50 -2.49 16.67
N ASP A 108 -1.82 -2.41 16.74
CA ASP A 108 -2.75 -2.98 15.76
C ASP A 108 -2.38 -2.63 14.31
N THR A 109 -2.26 -1.35 14.00
CA THR A 109 -1.89 -0.89 12.64
C THR A 109 -0.50 -1.37 12.22
N THR A 110 0.46 -1.43 13.14
CA THR A 110 1.83 -1.86 12.82
C THR A 110 1.87 -3.35 12.50
N ILE A 111 1.26 -4.17 13.35
CA ILE A 111 1.17 -5.62 13.16
C ILE A 111 0.34 -5.94 11.92
N GLY A 112 -0.78 -5.23 11.72
CA GLY A 112 -1.63 -5.36 10.54
C GLY A 112 -0.86 -5.14 9.23
N ASN A 113 -0.04 -4.07 9.16
CA ASN A 113 0.81 -3.81 7.99
C ASN A 113 1.87 -4.90 7.78
N MET A 114 2.47 -5.44 8.85
CA MET A 114 3.45 -6.51 8.76
C MET A 114 2.81 -7.81 8.23
N LEU A 115 1.68 -8.21 8.78
CA LEU A 115 0.93 -9.39 8.33
C LEU A 115 0.48 -9.25 6.88
N ALA A 116 -0.06 -8.08 6.50
CA ALA A 116 -0.43 -7.78 5.13
C ALA A 116 0.78 -7.85 4.19
N GLY A 117 1.95 -7.33 4.60
CA GLY A 117 3.18 -7.40 3.82
C GLY A 117 3.65 -8.83 3.57
N ILE A 118 3.67 -9.66 4.62
CA ILE A 118 3.99 -11.09 4.51
C ILE A 118 3.00 -11.77 3.55
N MET A 119 1.71 -11.48 3.69
CA MET A 119 0.67 -12.07 2.85
C MET A 119 0.82 -11.66 1.37
N ILE A 120 1.17 -10.41 1.08
CA ILE A 120 1.43 -9.92 -0.29
C ILE A 120 2.62 -10.67 -0.88
N MET A 121 3.73 -10.80 -0.13
CA MET A 121 4.94 -11.48 -0.58
C MET A 121 4.73 -12.98 -0.82
N THR A 122 3.96 -13.66 0.02
CA THR A 122 3.73 -15.11 -0.08
C THR A 122 2.71 -15.50 -1.14
N ASN A 123 1.66 -14.70 -1.33
CA ASN A 123 0.59 -15.01 -2.29
C ASN A 123 0.99 -14.80 -3.76
N HIS A 124 2.06 -14.10 -4.04
CA HIS A 124 2.57 -13.84 -5.39
C HIS A 124 1.54 -13.25 -6.38
N LYS A 125 0.41 -12.74 -5.88
CA LYS A 125 -0.62 -12.09 -6.72
C LYS A 125 -0.09 -10.82 -7.37
N VAL A 126 0.81 -10.14 -6.67
CA VAL A 126 1.49 -8.92 -7.08
C VAL A 126 2.97 -9.11 -6.87
N LYS A 127 3.80 -8.81 -7.87
CA LYS A 127 5.26 -9.01 -7.84
C LYS A 127 5.99 -7.71 -8.10
N LEU A 128 7.28 -7.69 -7.74
CA LEU A 128 8.19 -6.62 -8.13
C LEU A 128 8.21 -6.50 -9.66
N GLY A 129 8.12 -5.28 -10.17
CA GLY A 129 8.06 -4.99 -11.59
C GLY A 129 6.68 -5.07 -12.23
N ASP A 130 5.67 -5.57 -11.53
CA ASP A 130 4.30 -5.60 -12.06
C ASP A 130 3.75 -4.18 -12.22
N LEU A 131 3.16 -3.92 -13.39
CA LEU A 131 2.34 -2.73 -13.59
C LEU A 131 0.96 -3.00 -12.98
N VAL A 132 0.55 -2.13 -12.06
CA VAL A 132 -0.70 -2.25 -11.31
C VAL A 132 -1.49 -0.97 -11.33
N GLN A 133 -2.81 -1.10 -11.28
CA GLN A 133 -3.73 0.01 -11.05
C GLN A 133 -4.52 -0.27 -9.78
N PHE A 134 -4.34 0.60 -8.80
CA PHE A 134 -5.14 0.63 -7.58
C PHE A 134 -6.46 1.33 -7.87
N MET A 135 -7.57 0.72 -7.45
CA MET A 135 -8.92 1.26 -7.64
C MET A 135 -9.41 1.92 -6.35
N GLY A 136 -10.59 2.56 -6.43
CA GLY A 136 -11.17 3.22 -5.25
C GLY A 136 -10.48 4.54 -4.92
N SER A 137 -10.23 4.80 -3.64
CA SER A 137 -9.70 6.08 -3.14
C SER A 137 -8.31 6.42 -3.63
N LEU A 138 -7.46 5.42 -3.88
CA LEU A 138 -6.10 5.64 -4.38
C LEU A 138 -6.07 6.02 -5.84
N ASN A 139 -6.94 5.45 -6.66
CA ASN A 139 -7.07 5.66 -8.12
C ASN A 139 -5.75 6.00 -8.83
N MET A 140 -4.72 5.21 -8.58
CA MET A 140 -3.37 5.42 -9.10
C MET A 140 -2.88 4.22 -9.90
N MET A 141 -1.99 4.46 -10.86
CA MET A 141 -1.36 3.43 -11.68
C MET A 141 0.15 3.59 -11.65
N GLY A 142 0.87 2.48 -11.54
CA GLY A 142 2.32 2.49 -11.50
C GLY A 142 2.92 1.09 -11.43
N THR A 143 4.24 1.03 -11.45
CA THR A 143 5.00 -0.21 -11.34
C THR A 143 5.45 -0.43 -9.90
N ILE A 144 5.30 -1.64 -9.40
CA ILE A 144 5.78 -2.01 -8.06
C ILE A 144 7.30 -2.02 -8.09
N GLU A 145 7.90 -1.14 -7.29
CA GLU A 145 9.34 -1.00 -7.18
C GLU A 145 9.92 -1.81 -6.03
N GLU A 146 9.21 -1.86 -4.91
CA GLU A 146 9.67 -2.52 -3.70
C GLU A 146 8.47 -2.97 -2.84
N ILE A 147 8.58 -4.14 -2.22
CA ILE A 147 7.63 -4.64 -1.25
C ILE A 147 8.40 -4.92 0.04
N ASN A 148 8.16 -4.11 1.06
CA ASN A 148 8.71 -4.25 2.40
C ASN A 148 7.71 -4.87 3.35
N VAL A 149 8.16 -5.21 4.56
CA VAL A 149 7.30 -5.81 5.59
C VAL A 149 6.12 -4.89 5.96
N ARG A 150 6.30 -3.56 5.96
CA ARG A 150 5.26 -2.60 6.38
C ARG A 150 4.60 -1.81 5.25
N TYR A 151 5.30 -1.62 4.13
CA TYR A 151 4.84 -0.77 3.02
C TYR A 151 5.29 -1.33 1.67
N THR A 152 4.54 -0.97 0.65
CA THR A 152 4.85 -1.21 -0.76
C THR A 152 5.14 0.11 -1.44
N ILE A 153 6.20 0.17 -2.23
CA ILE A 153 6.57 1.35 -3.03
C ILE A 153 6.14 1.13 -4.47
N VAL A 154 5.39 2.09 -4.98
CA VAL A 154 4.90 2.11 -6.37
C VAL A 154 5.50 3.31 -7.08
N ARG A 155 6.11 3.08 -8.24
CA ARG A 155 6.61 4.12 -9.12
C ARG A 155 5.56 4.47 -10.16
N THR A 156 5.04 5.67 -10.11
CA THR A 156 4.04 6.18 -11.05
C THR A 156 4.67 6.58 -12.39
N PHE A 157 3.86 6.81 -13.43
CA PHE A 157 4.37 7.19 -14.77
C PHE A 157 5.09 8.54 -14.80
N ASP A 158 4.77 9.44 -13.90
CA ASP A 158 5.48 10.72 -13.68
C ASP A 158 6.78 10.54 -12.86
N LYS A 159 7.23 9.27 -12.70
CA LYS A 159 8.44 8.85 -12.00
C LYS A 159 8.48 9.16 -10.51
N ARG A 160 7.35 9.47 -9.89
CA ARG A 160 7.26 9.63 -8.45
C ARG A 160 7.17 8.29 -7.75
N ARG A 161 7.76 8.22 -6.56
CA ARG A 161 7.65 7.05 -5.66
C ARG A 161 6.53 7.31 -4.66
N THR A 162 5.53 6.47 -4.68
CA THR A 162 4.44 6.51 -3.70
C THR A 162 4.60 5.35 -2.73
N ILE A 163 4.66 5.66 -1.44
CA ILE A 163 4.80 4.69 -0.36
C ILE A 163 3.40 4.41 0.18
N ILE A 164 2.96 3.16 0.09
CA ILE A 164 1.60 2.74 0.47
C ILE A 164 1.72 1.72 1.61
N PRO A 165 1.05 1.93 2.77
CA PRO A 165 0.95 0.92 3.81
C PRO A 165 0.37 -0.40 3.28
N ASN A 166 0.93 -1.53 3.69
CA ASN A 166 0.54 -2.83 3.15
C ASN A 166 -0.92 -3.20 3.42
N THR A 167 -1.50 -2.74 4.53
CA THR A 167 -2.94 -2.92 4.83
C THR A 167 -3.82 -2.30 3.75
N ILE A 168 -3.45 -1.13 3.24
CA ILE A 168 -4.16 -0.45 2.15
C ILE A 168 -4.00 -1.23 0.85
N VAL A 169 -2.78 -1.70 0.54
CA VAL A 169 -2.54 -2.53 -0.65
C VAL A 169 -3.36 -3.81 -0.61
N ALA A 170 -3.41 -4.48 0.55
CA ALA A 170 -4.13 -5.73 0.72
C ALA A 170 -5.66 -5.57 0.65
N SER A 171 -6.19 -4.44 1.10
CA SER A 171 -7.64 -4.16 1.14
C SER A 171 -8.18 -3.46 -0.12
N THR A 172 -7.30 -2.92 -0.96
CA THR A 172 -7.72 -2.19 -2.18
C THR A 172 -7.81 -3.16 -3.37
N PRO A 173 -8.88 -3.09 -4.19
CA PRO A 173 -8.93 -3.84 -5.44
C PRO A 173 -7.83 -3.38 -6.41
N ILE A 174 -7.07 -4.34 -6.92
CA ILE A 174 -5.92 -4.09 -7.80
C ILE A 174 -6.16 -4.76 -9.16
N LYS A 175 -6.01 -4.00 -10.23
CA LYS A 175 -5.86 -4.54 -11.59
C LYS A 175 -4.37 -4.74 -11.86
N THR A 176 -3.96 -5.95 -12.19
CA THR A 176 -2.59 -6.28 -12.57
C THR A 176 -2.47 -6.35 -14.09
N PHE A 177 -1.40 -5.78 -14.62
CA PHE A 177 -1.08 -5.80 -16.05
C PHE A 177 0.21 -6.59 -16.24
N LYS A 178 0.09 -7.92 -16.18
CA LYS A 178 1.23 -8.82 -16.41
C LYS A 178 1.63 -8.80 -17.87
N SER A 179 2.91 -9.06 -18.16
CA SER A 179 3.43 -9.07 -19.54
C SER A 179 2.73 -10.04 -20.48
N GLU A 180 2.16 -11.09 -19.93
CA GLU A 180 1.39 -12.10 -20.68
C GLU A 180 -0.09 -11.71 -20.87
N THR A 181 -0.55 -10.66 -20.21
CA THR A 181 -1.96 -10.24 -20.25
C THR A 181 -2.14 -9.22 -21.36
N LEU A 182 -2.94 -9.56 -22.36
CA LEU A 182 -3.36 -8.61 -23.38
C LEU A 182 -4.33 -7.59 -22.80
N ILE A 183 -4.08 -6.32 -23.05
CA ILE A 183 -4.99 -5.24 -22.66
C ILE A 183 -5.76 -4.79 -23.88
N ARG A 184 -7.07 -4.65 -23.72
CA ARG A 184 -7.91 -4.05 -24.73
C ARG A 184 -7.77 -2.52 -24.70
N GLY A 185 -7.17 -1.95 -25.75
CA GLY A 185 -7.22 -0.54 -26.06
C GLY A 185 -8.53 -0.18 -26.77
N ASN A 186 -8.92 1.10 -26.70
CA ASN A 186 -10.05 1.62 -27.45
C ASN A 186 -9.69 2.93 -28.14
N VAL A 187 -10.26 3.18 -29.30
CA VAL A 187 -10.26 4.47 -30.00
C VAL A 187 -11.69 4.88 -30.27
N LYS A 188 -11.96 6.17 -30.25
CA LYS A 188 -13.26 6.71 -30.63
C LYS A 188 -13.06 7.67 -31.80
N LEU A 189 -13.94 7.57 -32.79
CA LEU A 189 -13.93 8.42 -33.97
C LEU A 189 -15.35 8.87 -34.25
N ARG A 190 -15.52 10.13 -34.61
CA ARG A 190 -16.79 10.71 -35.02
C ARG A 190 -16.80 10.85 -36.54
N LEU A 191 -17.88 10.39 -37.18
CA LEU A 191 -18.05 10.36 -38.62
C LEU A 191 -19.29 11.15 -39.04
N PRO A 192 -19.33 11.68 -40.29
CA PRO A 192 -20.53 12.31 -40.85
C PRO A 192 -21.70 11.32 -40.90
N ARG A 193 -22.93 11.85 -40.82
CA ARG A 193 -24.14 11.01 -40.87
C ARG A 193 -24.36 10.32 -42.20
N HIS A 194 -23.89 10.95 -43.28
CA HIS A 194 -24.10 10.46 -44.68
C HIS A 194 -22.86 9.72 -45.18
N ILE A 195 -22.45 8.69 -44.48
CA ILE A 195 -21.28 7.88 -44.86
C ILE A 195 -21.64 6.41 -44.87
N ASP A 196 -21.07 5.67 -45.82
CA ASP A 196 -21.21 4.21 -45.84
C ASP A 196 -20.44 3.63 -44.64
N THR A 197 -21.20 3.21 -43.63
CA THR A 197 -20.67 2.71 -42.37
C THR A 197 -19.88 1.42 -42.53
N ASP A 198 -20.25 0.53 -43.47
CA ASP A 198 -19.60 -0.77 -43.64
C ASP A 198 -18.26 -0.65 -44.36
N GLN A 199 -18.20 0.20 -45.39
CA GLN A 199 -16.94 0.51 -46.06
C GLN A 199 -15.93 1.19 -45.10
N ILE A 200 -16.40 2.17 -44.32
CA ILE A 200 -15.56 2.83 -43.36
C ILE A 200 -15.12 1.91 -42.23
N LYS A 201 -16.02 1.06 -41.73
CA LYS A 201 -15.68 0.03 -40.73
C LYS A 201 -14.53 -0.85 -41.21
N SER A 202 -14.63 -1.35 -42.43
CA SER A 202 -13.61 -2.21 -43.05
C SER A 202 -12.27 -1.49 -43.20
N LEU A 203 -12.28 -0.22 -43.64
CA LEU A 203 -11.10 0.63 -43.76
C LEU A 203 -10.43 0.85 -42.41
N LEU A 204 -11.21 1.20 -41.40
CA LEU A 204 -10.69 1.47 -40.06
C LEU A 204 -10.11 0.21 -39.40
N ILE A 205 -10.69 -0.96 -39.63
CA ILE A 205 -10.14 -2.26 -39.18
C ILE A 205 -8.78 -2.50 -39.87
N GLN A 206 -8.69 -2.30 -41.18
CA GLN A 206 -7.42 -2.43 -41.90
C GLN A 206 -6.34 -1.48 -41.36
N ILE A 207 -6.71 -0.22 -41.11
CA ILE A 207 -5.79 0.75 -40.55
C ILE A 207 -5.29 0.27 -39.18
N LEU A 208 -6.18 -0.19 -38.28
CA LEU A 208 -5.80 -0.68 -36.95
C LEU A 208 -4.87 -1.89 -37.04
N ASN A 209 -5.19 -2.85 -37.89
CA ASN A 209 -4.41 -4.09 -38.00
C ASN A 209 -3.02 -3.88 -38.59
N ASN A 210 -2.84 -2.82 -39.41
CA ASN A 210 -1.55 -2.47 -39.98
C ASN A 210 -0.65 -1.67 -39.00
N ILE A 211 -1.16 -1.25 -37.84
CA ILE A 211 -0.36 -0.53 -36.85
C ILE A 211 0.54 -1.48 -36.10
N LYS A 212 1.84 -1.23 -36.12
CA LYS A 212 2.82 -2.01 -35.37
C LYS A 212 2.54 -1.92 -33.86
N GLY A 213 2.31 -3.08 -33.23
CA GLY A 213 2.01 -3.20 -31.81
C GLY A 213 0.57 -3.57 -31.49
N VAL A 214 -0.31 -3.58 -32.48
CA VAL A 214 -1.61 -4.25 -32.37
C VAL A 214 -1.37 -5.76 -32.43
N LEU A 215 -1.86 -6.47 -31.44
CA LEU A 215 -1.76 -7.92 -31.33
C LEU A 215 -3.12 -8.54 -31.58
N HIS A 216 -3.11 -9.77 -32.10
CA HIS A 216 -4.34 -10.51 -32.40
C HIS A 216 -5.32 -9.71 -33.27
N PRO A 217 -4.95 -9.43 -34.55
CA PRO A 217 -5.78 -8.68 -35.48
C PRO A 217 -7.21 -9.26 -35.65
N GLU A 218 -7.36 -10.58 -35.44
CA GLU A 218 -8.63 -11.30 -35.46
C GLU A 218 -9.65 -10.81 -34.42
N TYR A 219 -9.18 -10.22 -33.32
CA TYR A 219 -10.04 -9.65 -32.27
C TYR A 219 -10.22 -8.13 -32.40
N THR A 220 -9.60 -7.52 -33.41
CA THR A 220 -9.82 -6.10 -33.69
C THR A 220 -11.24 -5.92 -34.24
N ASN A 221 -11.99 -5.03 -33.58
CA ASN A 221 -13.38 -4.78 -34.02
C ASN A 221 -13.71 -3.29 -33.89
N ILE A 222 -14.61 -2.85 -34.79
CA ILE A 222 -15.16 -1.49 -34.77
C ILE A 222 -16.67 -1.59 -34.70
N VAL A 223 -17.25 -0.88 -33.77
CA VAL A 223 -18.70 -0.85 -33.54
C VAL A 223 -19.19 0.60 -33.54
N ILE A 224 -20.43 0.79 -33.94
CA ILE A 224 -21.14 2.04 -33.73
C ILE A 224 -21.52 2.10 -32.24
N SER A 225 -20.98 3.08 -31.52
CA SER A 225 -21.26 3.24 -30.09
C SER A 225 -22.39 4.22 -29.80
N GLY A 226 -22.85 4.94 -30.81
CA GLY A 226 -23.97 5.89 -30.69
C GLY A 226 -23.99 6.95 -31.77
N PHE A 227 -24.93 7.84 -31.61
CA PHE A 227 -25.13 9.02 -32.47
C PHE A 227 -25.12 10.23 -31.59
N ASP A 228 -24.47 11.30 -32.03
CA ASP A 228 -24.52 12.60 -31.36
C ASP A 228 -24.84 13.74 -32.34
N SER A 229 -24.84 14.98 -31.85
CA SER A 229 -25.12 16.17 -32.68
C SER A 229 -24.16 16.33 -33.87
N GLY A 230 -22.94 15.80 -33.74
CA GLY A 230 -21.89 15.90 -34.77
C GLY A 230 -21.84 14.71 -35.74
N GLY A 231 -22.61 13.63 -35.54
CA GLY A 231 -22.58 12.47 -36.42
C GLY A 231 -22.65 11.11 -35.73
N ILE A 232 -22.10 10.12 -36.43
CA ILE A 232 -22.00 8.73 -35.94
C ILE A 232 -20.75 8.55 -35.14
N VAL A 233 -20.85 8.01 -33.92
CA VAL A 233 -19.70 7.73 -33.07
C VAL A 233 -19.33 6.25 -33.25
N MET A 234 -18.17 5.98 -33.82
CA MET A 234 -17.58 4.66 -33.90
C MET A 234 -16.53 4.45 -32.84
N GLN A 235 -16.48 3.26 -32.26
CA GLN A 235 -15.50 2.83 -31.29
C GLN A 235 -14.77 1.58 -31.78
N GLY A 236 -13.46 1.70 -31.94
CA GLY A 236 -12.58 0.59 -32.27
C GLY A 236 -11.93 0.00 -31.03
N PHE A 237 -11.81 -1.33 -31.02
CA PHE A 237 -11.14 -2.10 -29.98
C PHE A 237 -9.97 -2.84 -30.59
N PHE A 238 -8.84 -2.85 -29.89
CA PHE A 238 -7.63 -3.57 -30.28
C PHE A 238 -6.90 -4.08 -29.04
N PHE A 239 -6.04 -5.06 -29.21
CA PHE A 239 -5.28 -5.64 -28.11
C PHE A 239 -3.80 -5.24 -28.20
N VAL A 240 -3.21 -4.97 -27.03
CA VAL A 240 -1.80 -4.56 -26.89
C VAL A 240 -1.15 -5.25 -25.71
N ASN A 241 0.17 -5.42 -25.76
CA ASN A 241 0.94 -5.77 -24.58
C ASN A 241 1.17 -4.50 -23.73
N PRO A 242 0.76 -4.47 -22.45
CA PRO A 242 0.89 -3.31 -21.59
C PRO A 242 2.34 -2.89 -21.31
N GLN A 243 3.26 -3.84 -21.37
CA GLN A 243 4.69 -3.59 -21.13
C GLN A 243 5.47 -3.29 -22.41
N SER A 244 4.80 -3.30 -23.56
CA SER A 244 5.44 -2.91 -24.81
C SER A 244 5.85 -1.44 -24.78
N LYS A 245 7.04 -1.14 -25.37
CA LYS A 245 7.48 0.25 -25.59
C LYS A 245 6.46 1.07 -26.37
N ARG A 246 5.63 0.42 -27.19
CA ARG A 246 4.48 0.98 -27.89
C ARG A 246 3.18 0.66 -27.14
N GLY A 247 2.89 1.41 -26.09
CA GLY A 247 1.63 1.29 -25.35
C GLY A 247 0.41 1.74 -26.16
N SER A 248 -0.77 1.55 -25.60
CA SER A 248 -2.06 1.92 -26.24
C SER A 248 -2.12 3.38 -26.71
N ILE A 249 -1.40 4.28 -26.06
CA ILE A 249 -1.33 5.72 -26.42
C ILE A 249 -0.64 5.92 -27.79
N ALA A 250 0.49 5.23 -28.02
CA ALA A 250 1.20 5.32 -29.28
C ALA A 250 0.36 4.76 -30.45
N ILE A 251 -0.34 3.64 -30.22
CA ILE A 251 -1.25 3.05 -31.22
C ILE A 251 -2.41 3.98 -31.52
N LYS A 252 -3.01 4.62 -30.51
CA LYS A 252 -4.08 5.61 -30.71
C LYS A 252 -3.60 6.79 -31.54
N LYS A 253 -2.39 7.31 -31.28
CA LYS A 253 -1.77 8.38 -32.05
C LYS A 253 -1.59 7.96 -33.52
N ASP A 254 -0.95 6.80 -33.77
CA ASP A 254 -0.69 6.32 -35.11
C ASP A 254 -2.00 6.04 -35.86
N PHE A 255 -3.03 5.49 -35.18
CA PHE A 255 -4.35 5.32 -35.74
C PHE A 255 -4.96 6.64 -36.21
N MET A 256 -4.95 7.66 -35.35
CA MET A 256 -5.51 8.97 -35.71
C MET A 256 -4.79 9.61 -36.89
N ILE A 257 -3.45 9.49 -36.95
CA ILE A 257 -2.68 10.01 -38.10
C ILE A 257 -3.06 9.28 -39.39
N ASN A 258 -3.07 7.94 -39.39
CA ASN A 258 -3.40 7.15 -40.56
C ASN A 258 -4.85 7.36 -41.00
N VAL A 259 -5.78 7.52 -40.08
CA VAL A 259 -7.18 7.85 -40.40
C VAL A 259 -7.27 9.21 -41.08
N LEU A 260 -6.58 10.24 -40.56
CA LEU A 260 -6.56 11.58 -41.18
C LEU A 260 -6.02 11.54 -42.62
N GLU A 261 -4.94 10.80 -42.88
CA GLU A 261 -4.34 10.66 -44.19
C GLU A 261 -5.28 9.96 -45.18
N GLN A 262 -5.89 8.83 -44.73
CA GLN A 262 -6.84 8.09 -45.59
C GLN A 262 -8.12 8.90 -45.86
N PHE A 263 -8.65 9.57 -44.86
CA PHE A 263 -9.85 10.40 -45.04
C PHE A 263 -9.60 11.57 -46.00
N LYS A 264 -8.42 12.19 -45.93
CA LYS A 264 -8.01 13.21 -46.90
C LYS A 264 -7.94 12.65 -48.35
N LYS A 265 -7.37 11.44 -48.47
CA LYS A 265 -7.30 10.74 -49.79
C LYS A 265 -8.65 10.41 -50.36
N TYR A 266 -9.61 10.01 -49.55
CA TYR A 266 -10.99 9.65 -49.99
C TYR A 266 -11.96 10.84 -49.94
N GLY A 267 -11.51 12.05 -49.63
CA GLY A 267 -12.37 13.23 -49.57
C GLY A 267 -13.39 13.22 -48.43
N ILE A 268 -13.17 12.40 -47.41
CA ILE A 268 -14.09 12.28 -46.27
C ILE A 268 -13.80 13.45 -45.31
N LYS A 269 -14.80 14.31 -45.14
CA LYS A 269 -14.69 15.44 -44.19
C LYS A 269 -14.98 14.95 -42.77
N ILE A 270 -14.06 15.31 -41.85
CA ILE A 270 -14.30 15.09 -40.41
C ILE A 270 -15.33 16.11 -39.95
N PRO A 271 -16.36 15.70 -39.19
CA PRO A 271 -17.39 16.63 -38.73
C PRO A 271 -16.80 17.70 -37.83
N ASN A 272 -17.00 18.96 -38.23
CA ASN A 272 -16.76 20.08 -37.34
C ASN A 272 -18.02 20.33 -36.49
N THR A 273 -17.85 20.74 -35.27
CA THR A 273 -18.97 21.19 -34.44
C THR A 273 -19.38 22.56 -34.96
N HIS A 274 -20.36 22.64 -35.85
CA HIS A 274 -20.95 23.88 -36.26
C HIS A 274 -21.98 24.32 -35.22
N MET A 275 -21.76 25.47 -34.61
CA MET A 275 -22.76 26.16 -33.80
C MET A 275 -23.52 27.11 -34.76
N THR A 276 -24.75 26.79 -35.11
CA THR A 276 -25.62 27.67 -35.86
C THR A 276 -26.29 28.59 -34.83
N LEU A 277 -25.88 29.87 -34.83
CA LEU A 277 -26.58 30.91 -34.09
C LEU A 277 -27.75 31.40 -34.94
N THR A 278 -28.95 31.04 -34.62
CA THR A 278 -30.18 31.64 -35.14
C THR A 278 -30.42 32.94 -34.37
N VAL A 279 -30.19 34.05 -34.97
CA VAL A 279 -30.62 35.35 -34.43
C VAL A 279 -32.05 35.52 -34.87
N GLU A 280 -33.00 35.38 -33.95
CA GLU A 280 -34.37 35.79 -34.19
C GLU A 280 -34.42 37.33 -34.22
N SER A 281 -34.83 37.88 -35.36
CA SER A 281 -35.08 39.31 -35.59
C SER A 281 -36.45 39.73 -35.09
#